data_d03b292a4bffbe897e2b61c500b4c0e1
#
_entry.id   d03b292a4bffbe897e2b61c500b4c0e1
#
_cell.length_a   1.000
_cell.length_b   1.000
_cell.length_c   1.000
_cell.angle_alpha   90.00
_cell.angle_beta   90.00
_cell.angle_gamma   90.00
#
_symmetry.space_group_name_H-M   'P 1'
#
loop_
_entity.id
_entity.type
_entity.pdbx_description
1 polymer ?
#
loop_
_entity_poly.entity_id
_entity_poly.type
_entity_poly.pdbx_seq_one_letter_code
_entity_poly.pdbx_strand_id
1 'polypeptide(L)'
;EKELYKKHWIVMILQDVRTAVDAACLGLEILSIIKQNDLPLEFPPQVIEASKRVPKSIKQSELEGRRDLRDLPIVTVDGDDAKDLDDAVYVKQLGKDEFLLGVHIADVSYYVKENAVLDKEARERGTSVYLVDRVLPMLPERLSNGICSLNAGEDRLTMSCEMHIDRKAVSYTHLRAHETCA
;
A
#
# COMPACT_ATOMS: atom_id res chain seq x y z
N GLU A 1 -53.58 -0.02 12.46
CA GLU A 1 -52.17 0.08 12.96
C GLU A 1 -51.39 -1.22 12.75
N LYS A 2 -51.93 -2.40 13.12
CA LYS A 2 -51.23 -3.70 12.98
C LYS A 2 -50.91 -4.10 11.51
N GLU A 3 -51.76 -3.71 10.55
CA GLU A 3 -51.51 -4.00 9.12
C GLU A 3 -50.41 -3.09 8.53
N LEU A 4 -50.32 -1.83 9.00
CA LEU A 4 -49.27 -0.90 8.56
C LEU A 4 -47.87 -1.38 9.02
N TYR A 5 -47.76 -1.91 10.26
CA TYR A 5 -46.55 -2.49 10.77
C TYR A 5 -46.11 -3.71 9.97
N LYS A 6 -47.03 -4.64 9.65
CA LYS A 6 -46.73 -5.80 8.82
C LYS A 6 -46.20 -5.43 7.43
N LYS A 7 -46.75 -4.43 6.77
CA LYS A 7 -46.27 -3.95 5.47
C LYS A 7 -44.86 -3.36 5.58
N HIS A 8 -44.59 -2.63 6.64
CA HIS A 8 -43.23 -2.04 6.85
C HIS A 8 -42.16 -3.11 7.04
N TRP A 9 -42.44 -4.14 7.84
CA TRP A 9 -41.53 -5.27 8.04
C TRP A 9 -41.27 -6.09 6.76
N ILE A 10 -42.31 -6.30 5.95
CA ILE A 10 -42.17 -7.01 4.68
C ILE A 10 -41.27 -6.23 3.71
N VAL A 11 -41.46 -4.91 3.62
CA VAL A 11 -40.61 -4.05 2.76
C VAL A 11 -39.17 -4.05 3.22
N MET A 12 -38.90 -3.96 4.52
CA MET A 12 -37.53 -4.06 5.06
C MET A 12 -36.88 -5.40 4.72
N ILE A 13 -37.57 -6.51 4.98
CA ILE A 13 -37.05 -7.87 4.68
C ILE A 13 -36.75 -8.02 3.18
N LEU A 14 -37.64 -7.55 2.30
CA LEU A 14 -37.42 -7.61 0.86
C LEU A 14 -36.25 -6.75 0.41
N GLN A 15 -36.04 -5.59 1.05
CA GLN A 15 -34.90 -4.70 0.78
C GLN A 15 -33.57 -5.36 1.23
N ASP A 16 -33.56 -6.00 2.40
CA ASP A 16 -32.39 -6.74 2.90
C ASP A 16 -32.06 -7.95 2.01
N VAL A 17 -33.06 -8.71 1.57
CA VAL A 17 -32.87 -9.83 0.66
C VAL A 17 -32.35 -9.36 -0.70
N ARG A 18 -32.89 -8.28 -1.23
CA ARG A 18 -32.41 -7.70 -2.50
C ARG A 18 -30.96 -7.27 -2.40
N THR A 19 -30.59 -6.55 -1.34
CA THR A 19 -29.22 -6.12 -1.08
C THR A 19 -28.27 -7.33 -0.96
N ALA A 20 -28.68 -8.40 -0.29
CA ALA A 20 -27.90 -9.63 -0.17
C ALA A 20 -27.75 -10.35 -1.52
N VAL A 21 -28.79 -10.36 -2.36
CA VAL A 21 -28.73 -10.97 -3.70
C VAL A 21 -27.83 -10.14 -4.62
N ASP A 22 -27.96 -8.81 -4.59
CA ASP A 22 -27.12 -7.90 -5.39
C ASP A 22 -25.63 -8.04 -5.00
N ALA A 23 -25.33 -8.13 -3.71
CA ALA A 23 -23.97 -8.37 -3.21
C ALA A 23 -23.44 -9.75 -3.62
N ALA A 24 -24.27 -10.80 -3.59
CA ALA A 24 -23.88 -12.13 -4.04
C ALA A 24 -23.64 -12.16 -5.55
N CYS A 25 -24.45 -11.48 -6.35
CA CYS A 25 -24.25 -11.36 -7.79
C CYS A 25 -22.95 -10.63 -8.11
N LEU A 26 -22.65 -9.50 -7.45
CA LEU A 26 -21.41 -8.77 -7.61
C LEU A 26 -20.20 -9.64 -7.27
N GLY A 27 -20.27 -10.42 -6.19
CA GLY A 27 -19.21 -11.34 -5.80
C GLY A 27 -18.95 -12.43 -6.85
N LEU A 28 -19.99 -12.96 -7.52
CA LEU A 28 -19.86 -13.91 -8.61
C LEU A 28 -19.26 -13.28 -9.87
N GLU A 29 -19.63 -12.06 -10.21
CA GLU A 29 -19.06 -11.33 -11.33
C GLU A 29 -17.56 -11.07 -11.13
N ILE A 30 -17.15 -10.64 -9.94
CA ILE A 30 -15.73 -10.41 -9.61
C ILE A 30 -14.94 -11.72 -9.66
N LEU A 31 -15.45 -12.82 -9.11
CA LEU A 31 -14.80 -14.13 -9.20
C LEU A 31 -14.68 -14.61 -10.65
N SER A 32 -15.66 -14.29 -11.50
CA SER A 32 -15.60 -14.59 -12.94
C SER A 32 -14.46 -13.81 -13.61
N ILE A 33 -14.33 -12.53 -13.32
CA ILE A 33 -13.23 -11.68 -13.84
C ILE A 33 -11.87 -12.24 -13.40
N ILE A 34 -11.71 -12.57 -12.12
CA ILE A 34 -10.49 -13.16 -11.56
C ILE A 34 -10.13 -14.44 -12.33
N LYS A 35 -11.10 -15.33 -12.53
CA LYS A 35 -10.89 -16.60 -13.21
C LYS A 35 -10.61 -16.46 -14.70
N GLN A 36 -11.30 -15.55 -15.39
CA GLN A 36 -11.10 -15.29 -16.82
C GLN A 36 -9.71 -14.69 -17.14
N ASN A 37 -9.12 -14.01 -16.19
CA ASN A 37 -7.80 -13.39 -16.33
C ASN A 37 -6.69 -14.17 -15.58
N ASP A 38 -6.98 -15.38 -15.10
CA ASP A 38 -6.04 -16.24 -14.38
C ASP A 38 -5.33 -15.52 -13.19
N LEU A 39 -6.05 -14.58 -12.53
CA LEU A 39 -5.48 -13.82 -11.42
C LEU A 39 -5.32 -14.72 -10.18
N PRO A 40 -4.13 -14.74 -9.56
CA PRO A 40 -3.87 -15.57 -8.41
C PRO A 40 -4.56 -15.04 -7.14
N LEU A 41 -5.57 -15.75 -6.65
CA LEU A 41 -6.34 -15.40 -5.45
C LEU A 41 -5.53 -15.53 -4.16
N GLU A 42 -4.76 -16.61 -4.06
CA GLU A 42 -4.04 -16.96 -2.84
C GLU A 42 -2.53 -17.00 -3.08
N PHE A 43 -1.78 -16.81 -2.01
CA PHE A 43 -0.34 -17.01 -2.04
C PHE A 43 -0.01 -18.48 -1.75
N PRO A 44 1.00 -19.05 -2.43
CA PRO A 44 1.51 -20.37 -2.10
C PRO A 44 1.96 -20.44 -0.62
N PRO A 45 1.80 -21.60 0.07
CA PRO A 45 2.15 -21.75 1.48
C PRO A 45 3.59 -21.35 1.80
N GLN A 46 4.54 -21.61 0.90
CA GLN A 46 5.95 -21.22 1.05
C GLN A 46 6.16 -19.70 1.05
N VAL A 47 5.34 -18.95 0.31
CA VAL A 47 5.36 -17.48 0.26
C VAL A 47 4.84 -16.92 1.58
N ILE A 48 3.75 -17.49 2.10
CA ILE A 48 3.20 -17.11 3.39
C ILE A 48 4.20 -17.39 4.51
N GLU A 49 4.85 -18.55 4.51
CA GLU A 49 5.88 -18.87 5.51
C GLU A 49 7.11 -17.94 5.40
N ALA A 50 7.52 -17.59 4.18
CA ALA A 50 8.60 -16.62 3.97
C ALA A 50 8.21 -15.23 4.50
N SER A 51 6.98 -14.79 4.27
CA SER A 51 6.47 -13.50 4.77
C SER A 51 6.46 -13.42 6.30
N LYS A 52 6.16 -14.51 7.00
CA LYS A 52 6.17 -14.56 8.48
C LYS A 52 7.56 -14.33 9.08
N ARG A 53 8.63 -14.63 8.33
CA ARG A 53 10.03 -14.43 8.77
C ARG A 53 10.48 -12.98 8.64
N VAL A 54 9.79 -12.16 7.84
CA VAL A 54 10.08 -10.73 7.73
C VAL A 54 9.69 -10.05 9.05
N PRO A 55 10.55 -9.19 9.62
CA PRO A 55 10.24 -8.49 10.87
C PRO A 55 9.02 -7.57 10.70
N LYS A 56 8.35 -7.24 11.80
CA LYS A 56 7.23 -6.29 11.81
C LYS A 56 7.67 -4.84 12.02
N SER A 57 8.87 -4.66 12.54
CA SER A 57 9.46 -3.36 12.84
C SER A 57 10.95 -3.39 12.51
N ILE A 58 11.51 -2.23 12.25
CA ILE A 58 12.94 -2.09 11.99
C ILE A 58 13.75 -2.28 13.26
N LYS A 59 14.99 -2.78 13.12
CA LYS A 59 15.95 -2.95 14.22
C LYS A 59 16.94 -1.79 14.21
N GLN A 60 17.48 -1.45 15.38
CA GLN A 60 18.49 -0.40 15.50
C GLN A 60 19.71 -0.63 14.58
N SER A 61 20.13 -1.89 14.38
CA SER A 61 21.22 -2.23 13.48
C SER A 61 20.93 -1.98 11.99
N GLU A 62 19.65 -1.85 11.61
CA GLU A 62 19.23 -1.58 10.23
C GLU A 62 19.28 -0.08 9.90
N LEU A 63 19.48 0.77 10.91
CA LEU A 63 19.64 2.21 10.77
C LEU A 63 21.06 2.63 10.43
N GLU A 64 22.03 1.73 10.63
CA GLU A 64 23.45 2.03 10.39
C GLU A 64 23.70 2.38 8.93
N GLY A 65 24.32 3.53 8.68
CA GLY A 65 24.60 4.04 7.34
C GLY A 65 23.41 4.70 6.63
N ARG A 66 22.24 4.81 7.32
CA ARG A 66 21.05 5.52 6.80
C ARG A 66 20.96 6.90 7.43
N ARG A 67 20.48 7.88 6.66
CA ARG A 67 20.17 9.20 7.19
C ARG A 67 18.81 9.16 7.89
N ASP A 68 18.73 9.73 9.07
CA ASP A 68 17.50 9.84 9.84
C ASP A 68 16.67 11.04 9.35
N LEU A 69 15.46 10.77 8.88
CA LEU A 69 14.50 11.75 8.38
C LEU A 69 13.27 11.89 9.28
N ARG A 70 13.25 11.25 10.45
CA ARG A 70 12.07 11.18 11.33
C ARG A 70 11.62 12.54 11.86
N ASP A 71 12.52 13.54 11.90
CA ASP A 71 12.20 14.90 12.32
C ASP A 71 11.63 15.78 11.18
N LEU A 72 11.55 15.26 9.96
CA LEU A 72 11.00 16.00 8.82
C LEU A 72 9.47 15.80 8.73
N PRO A 73 8.71 16.85 8.35
CA PRO A 73 7.27 16.73 8.13
C PRO A 73 6.97 16.02 6.80
N ILE A 74 7.26 14.74 6.76
CA ILE A 74 7.01 13.86 5.62
C ILE A 74 5.55 13.40 5.69
N VAL A 75 4.85 13.40 4.56
CA VAL A 75 3.44 13.02 4.45
C VAL A 75 3.22 12.04 3.31
N THR A 76 2.27 11.14 3.48
CA THR A 76 1.68 10.34 2.40
C THR A 76 0.43 11.03 1.86
N VAL A 77 0.08 10.81 0.59
CA VAL A 77 -1.10 11.41 -0.04
C VAL A 77 -1.84 10.31 -0.78
N ASP A 78 -2.69 9.60 -0.06
CA ASP A 78 -3.42 8.43 -0.52
C ASP A 78 -4.91 8.57 -0.18
N GLY A 79 -5.74 7.65 -0.67
CA GLY A 79 -7.14 7.57 -0.26
C GLY A 79 -7.31 7.12 1.19
N ASP A 80 -8.40 7.49 1.83
CA ASP A 80 -8.68 7.23 3.25
C ASP A 80 -8.67 5.72 3.62
N ASP A 81 -8.90 4.85 2.65
CA ASP A 81 -8.96 3.40 2.79
C ASP A 81 -7.66 2.69 2.34
N ALA A 82 -6.67 3.42 1.84
CA ALA A 82 -5.38 2.87 1.45
C ALA A 82 -4.64 2.29 2.66
N LYS A 83 -4.02 1.12 2.46
CA LYS A 83 -3.24 0.41 3.49
C LYS A 83 -1.80 0.15 3.07
N ASP A 84 -1.55 0.22 1.79
CA ASP A 84 -0.28 0.00 1.12
C ASP A 84 0.31 1.36 0.68
N LEU A 85 0.79 2.12 1.66
CA LEU A 85 1.35 3.45 1.47
C LEU A 85 2.79 3.31 0.98
N ASP A 86 2.98 3.30 -0.33
CA ASP A 86 4.28 3.00 -0.95
C ASP A 86 5.20 4.20 -0.98
N ASP A 87 4.65 5.42 -1.06
CA ASP A 87 5.40 6.65 -1.22
C ASP A 87 4.99 7.74 -0.24
N ALA A 88 5.95 8.59 0.07
CA ALA A 88 5.76 9.77 0.89
C ALA A 88 6.57 10.94 0.32
N VAL A 89 6.11 12.14 0.59
CA VAL A 89 6.73 13.35 0.07
C VAL A 89 7.03 14.35 1.18
N TYR A 90 8.06 15.16 0.93
CA TYR A 90 8.46 16.27 1.76
C TYR A 90 8.81 17.46 0.87
N VAL A 91 8.34 18.65 1.22
CA VAL A 91 8.66 19.87 0.49
C VAL A 91 9.14 20.95 1.47
N LYS A 92 10.28 21.55 1.16
CA LYS A 92 10.82 22.70 1.87
C LYS A 92 11.08 23.85 0.90
N GLN A 93 10.55 25.02 1.18
CA GLN A 93 10.90 26.23 0.43
C GLN A 93 12.30 26.71 0.84
N LEU A 94 13.20 26.86 -0.14
CA LEU A 94 14.57 27.33 0.03
C LEU A 94 14.71 28.81 -0.29
N GLY A 95 13.92 29.29 -1.24
CA GLY A 95 13.93 30.68 -1.70
C GLY A 95 12.56 31.07 -2.28
N LYS A 96 12.47 32.26 -2.91
CA LYS A 96 11.20 32.74 -3.47
C LYS A 96 10.58 31.81 -4.50
N ASP A 97 11.41 31.18 -5.32
CA ASP A 97 11.00 30.30 -6.43
C ASP A 97 11.78 28.97 -6.42
N GLU A 98 12.40 28.62 -5.29
CA GLU A 98 13.22 27.42 -5.12
C GLU A 98 12.67 26.53 -4.01
N PHE A 99 12.59 25.24 -4.28
CA PHE A 99 12.07 24.24 -3.36
C PHE A 99 12.99 23.02 -3.32
N LEU A 100 13.09 22.40 -2.16
CA LEU A 100 13.61 21.04 -2.00
C LEU A 100 12.41 20.11 -1.94
N LEU A 101 12.32 19.19 -2.89
CA LEU A 101 11.36 18.09 -2.91
C LEU A 101 12.08 16.81 -2.51
N GLY A 102 11.63 16.16 -1.45
CA GLY A 102 11.98 14.80 -1.09
C GLY A 102 10.87 13.84 -1.50
N VAL A 103 11.23 12.75 -2.16
CA VAL A 103 10.36 11.63 -2.48
C VAL A 103 10.95 10.38 -1.84
N HIS A 104 10.17 9.70 -1.03
CA HIS A 104 10.58 8.58 -0.22
C HIS A 104 9.71 7.38 -0.57
N ILE A 105 10.33 6.29 -1.02
CA ILE A 105 9.64 5.04 -1.37
C ILE A 105 10.04 3.98 -0.34
N ALA A 106 9.09 3.20 0.14
CA ALA A 106 9.36 2.09 1.04
C ALA A 106 10.46 1.18 0.46
N ASP A 107 11.52 0.89 1.25
CA ASP A 107 12.66 0.05 0.82
C ASP A 107 12.28 -1.43 0.81
N VAL A 108 11.35 -1.79 -0.10
CA VAL A 108 10.85 -3.16 -0.27
C VAL A 108 12.01 -4.13 -0.56
N SER A 109 13.03 -3.70 -1.32
CA SER A 109 14.18 -4.52 -1.70
C SER A 109 15.06 -4.92 -0.51
N TYR A 110 14.95 -4.18 0.59
CA TYR A 110 15.60 -4.56 1.84
C TYR A 110 15.04 -5.87 2.40
N TYR A 111 13.75 -6.09 2.31
CA TYR A 111 13.03 -7.26 2.85
C TYR A 111 12.81 -8.35 1.80
N VAL A 112 12.55 -7.97 0.55
CA VAL A 112 12.32 -8.89 -0.58
C VAL A 112 13.61 -9.01 -1.38
N LYS A 113 14.40 -10.03 -1.05
CA LYS A 113 15.69 -10.24 -1.71
C LYS A 113 15.52 -10.86 -3.09
N GLU A 114 16.35 -10.42 -4.03
CA GLU A 114 16.37 -10.92 -5.39
C GLU A 114 16.47 -12.45 -5.45
N ASN A 115 15.66 -13.06 -6.31
CA ASN A 115 15.52 -14.52 -6.50
C ASN A 115 15.02 -15.31 -5.29
N ALA A 116 14.65 -14.64 -4.18
CA ALA A 116 14.00 -15.29 -3.05
C ALA A 116 12.55 -15.68 -3.39
N VAL A 117 11.93 -16.47 -2.52
CA VAL A 117 10.54 -16.96 -2.71
C VAL A 117 9.54 -15.81 -2.87
N LEU A 118 9.68 -14.74 -2.07
CA LEU A 118 8.82 -13.55 -2.16
C LEU A 118 9.02 -12.80 -3.48
N ASP A 119 10.26 -12.64 -3.95
CA ASP A 119 10.58 -11.96 -5.20
C ASP A 119 10.04 -12.71 -6.42
N LYS A 120 10.20 -14.03 -6.44
CA LYS A 120 9.67 -14.86 -7.53
C LYS A 120 8.16 -14.76 -7.66
N GLU A 121 7.45 -14.84 -6.54
CA GLU A 121 5.99 -14.69 -6.52
C GLU A 121 5.58 -13.28 -6.95
N ALA A 122 6.27 -12.24 -6.45
CA ALA A 122 5.98 -10.86 -6.82
C ALA A 122 6.19 -10.61 -8.33
N ARG A 123 7.23 -11.18 -8.91
CA ARG A 123 7.48 -11.11 -10.37
C ARG A 123 6.42 -11.83 -11.18
N GLU A 124 5.93 -12.96 -10.70
CA GLU A 124 4.87 -13.73 -11.35
C GLU A 124 3.54 -12.98 -11.32
N ARG A 125 3.20 -12.33 -10.21
CA ARG A 125 2.02 -11.48 -10.11
C ARG A 125 2.15 -10.18 -10.91
N GLY A 126 3.34 -9.60 -10.97
CA GLY A 126 3.69 -8.40 -11.73
C GLY A 126 3.19 -7.09 -11.10
N THR A 127 2.00 -7.09 -10.50
CA THR A 127 1.39 -5.91 -9.84
C THR A 127 0.34 -6.34 -8.83
N SER A 128 -0.06 -5.43 -7.95
CA SER A 128 -1.31 -5.56 -7.19
C SER A 128 -2.51 -5.25 -8.10
N VAL A 129 -3.61 -5.99 -7.95
CA VAL A 129 -4.85 -5.78 -8.71
C VAL A 129 -5.95 -5.31 -7.78
N TYR A 130 -6.45 -4.11 -8.00
CA TYR A 130 -7.50 -3.49 -7.21
C TYR A 130 -8.85 -3.75 -7.87
N LEU A 131 -9.69 -4.55 -7.22
CA LEU A 131 -11.05 -4.86 -7.62
C LEU A 131 -12.02 -4.06 -6.74
N VAL A 132 -13.30 -4.04 -7.12
CA VAL A 132 -14.31 -3.22 -6.43
C VAL A 132 -14.48 -3.63 -4.96
N ASP A 133 -14.35 -4.91 -4.64
CA ASP A 133 -14.60 -5.48 -3.31
C ASP A 133 -13.35 -5.99 -2.59
N ARG A 134 -12.22 -6.09 -3.30
CA ARG A 134 -10.98 -6.66 -2.76
C ARG A 134 -9.75 -6.23 -3.53
N VAL A 135 -8.60 -6.38 -2.88
CA VAL A 135 -7.28 -6.25 -3.50
C VAL A 135 -6.64 -7.62 -3.61
N LEU A 136 -6.04 -7.92 -4.76
CA LEU A 136 -5.12 -9.06 -4.94
C LEU A 136 -3.70 -8.51 -4.92
N PRO A 137 -3.03 -8.50 -3.76
CA PRO A 137 -1.76 -7.80 -3.62
C PRO A 137 -0.62 -8.57 -4.29
N MET A 138 0.39 -7.83 -4.79
CA MET A 138 1.62 -8.39 -5.36
C MET A 138 2.47 -9.08 -4.29
N LEU A 139 2.48 -8.55 -3.08
CA LEU A 139 3.15 -9.09 -1.91
C LEU A 139 2.13 -9.43 -0.81
N PRO A 140 2.41 -10.42 0.06
CA PRO A 140 1.54 -10.70 1.21
C PRO A 140 1.29 -9.44 2.04
N GLU A 141 0.05 -9.22 2.51
CA GLU A 141 -0.36 -8.03 3.27
C GLU A 141 0.52 -7.71 4.49
N ARG A 142 1.16 -8.73 5.06
CA ARG A 142 2.14 -8.55 6.13
C ARG A 142 3.32 -7.66 5.70
N LEU A 143 3.65 -7.63 4.41
CA LEU A 143 4.65 -6.74 3.84
C LEU A 143 3.99 -5.48 3.29
N SER A 144 3.05 -5.62 2.35
CA SER A 144 2.46 -4.48 1.65
C SER A 144 1.72 -3.50 2.55
N ASN A 145 0.99 -3.99 3.55
CA ASN A 145 0.26 -3.15 4.51
C ASN A 145 1.02 -2.97 5.84
N GLY A 146 2.18 -3.63 5.97
CA GLY A 146 3.00 -3.67 7.18
C GLY A 146 4.34 -2.96 7.02
N ILE A 147 5.44 -3.74 7.09
CA ILE A 147 6.80 -3.20 7.11
C ILE A 147 7.20 -2.44 5.83
N CYS A 148 6.54 -2.71 4.70
CA CYS A 148 6.73 -2.02 3.44
C CYS A 148 5.68 -0.93 3.19
N SER A 149 4.85 -0.56 4.19
CA SER A 149 3.91 0.55 4.11
C SER A 149 4.36 1.69 5.01
N LEU A 150 4.34 2.92 4.51
CA LEU A 150 4.77 4.14 5.22
C LEU A 150 3.68 4.63 6.17
N ASN A 151 3.28 3.75 7.11
CA ASN A 151 2.25 4.04 8.10
C ASN A 151 2.67 5.17 9.04
N ALA A 152 1.76 6.08 9.31
CA ALA A 152 2.01 7.22 10.18
C ALA A 152 2.44 6.79 11.60
N GLY A 153 3.49 7.40 12.11
CA GLY A 153 4.03 7.12 13.44
C GLY A 153 4.79 5.80 13.57
N GLU A 154 5.13 5.15 12.48
CA GLU A 154 5.95 3.94 12.47
C GLU A 154 7.24 4.15 11.68
N ASP A 155 8.37 3.80 12.29
CA ASP A 155 9.66 3.88 11.61
C ASP A 155 9.72 2.94 10.40
N ARG A 156 10.17 3.43 9.25
CA ARG A 156 10.30 2.67 7.99
C ARG A 156 11.62 2.96 7.29
N LEU A 157 12.15 1.94 6.63
CA LEU A 157 13.29 2.11 5.74
C LEU A 157 12.79 2.58 4.39
N THR A 158 13.46 3.59 3.83
CA THR A 158 13.10 4.15 2.53
C THR A 158 14.29 4.25 1.60
N MET A 159 14.01 4.19 0.31
CA MET A 159 14.87 4.72 -0.74
C MET A 159 14.36 6.09 -1.13
N SER A 160 15.22 7.09 -1.07
CA SER A 160 14.81 8.48 -1.19
C SER A 160 15.53 9.20 -2.32
N CYS A 161 14.84 10.15 -2.91
CA CYS A 161 15.40 11.08 -3.88
C CYS A 161 15.07 12.51 -3.43
N GLU A 162 16.09 13.34 -3.21
CA GLU A 162 15.93 14.76 -2.96
C GLU A 162 16.28 15.54 -4.23
N MET A 163 15.43 16.50 -4.58
CA MET A 163 15.53 17.28 -5.80
C MET A 163 15.38 18.77 -5.50
N HIS A 164 16.29 19.59 -6.00
CA HIS A 164 16.08 21.05 -6.07
C HIS A 164 15.24 21.36 -7.29
N ILE A 165 14.11 21.99 -7.11
CA ILE A 165 13.17 22.34 -8.18
C ILE A 165 12.81 23.83 -8.12
N ASP A 166 12.47 24.41 -9.26
CA ASP A 166 11.90 25.73 -9.37
C ASP A 166 10.36 25.67 -9.49
N ARG A 167 9.70 26.82 -9.62
CA ARG A 167 8.24 26.92 -9.84
C ARG A 167 7.75 26.26 -11.13
N LYS A 168 8.63 26.00 -12.08
CA LYS A 168 8.30 25.30 -13.33
C LYS A 168 8.55 23.80 -13.21
N ALA A 169 8.84 23.32 -12.00
CA ALA A 169 9.21 21.93 -11.70
C ALA A 169 10.47 21.46 -12.47
N VAL A 170 11.36 22.39 -12.84
CA VAL A 170 12.65 22.03 -13.42
C VAL A 170 13.60 21.65 -12.30
N SER A 171 14.10 20.42 -12.36
CA SER A 171 15.05 19.89 -11.37
C SER A 171 16.49 20.27 -11.75
N TYR A 172 17.22 20.79 -10.76
CA TYR A 172 18.63 21.16 -10.93
C TYR A 172 19.61 20.15 -10.33
N THR A 173 19.21 19.44 -9.27
CA THR A 173 20.09 18.55 -8.54
C THR A 173 19.29 17.36 -7.98
N HIS A 174 19.89 16.17 -7.98
CA HIS A 174 19.31 14.95 -7.41
C HIS A 174 20.30 14.32 -6.43
N LEU A 175 19.78 13.95 -5.25
CA LEU A 175 20.46 13.08 -4.31
C LEU A 175 19.62 11.83 -4.13
N ARG A 176 20.26 10.65 -4.21
CA ARG A 176 19.63 9.36 -3.89
C ARG A 176 20.32 8.75 -2.68
N ALA A 177 19.55 8.30 -1.71
CA ALA A 177 20.08 7.71 -0.51
C ALA A 177 19.12 6.67 0.09
N HIS A 178 19.68 5.79 0.96
CA HIS A 178 18.90 4.94 1.84
C HIS A 178 18.61 5.70 3.12
N GLU A 179 17.35 5.85 3.48
CA GLU A 179 16.88 6.71 4.55
C GLU A 179 16.00 5.94 5.53
N THR A 180 15.68 6.58 6.67
CA THR A 180 14.68 6.12 7.62
C THR A 180 13.65 7.22 7.81
N CYS A 181 12.37 6.91 7.60
CA CYS A 181 11.24 7.80 7.86
C CYS A 181 10.38 7.25 9.00
N ALA A 182 9.58 8.12 9.63
CA ALA A 182 8.60 7.79 10.67
C ALA A 182 7.20 8.27 10.28
#